data_48a59bbccd72c3fa9f636961f267efaa
#
_entry.id   48a59bbccd72c3fa9f636961f267efaa
#
_cell.length_a   1.000
_cell.length_b   1.000
_cell.length_c   1.000
_cell.angle_alpha   90.00
_cell.angle_beta   90.00
_cell.angle_gamma   90.00
#
_symmetry.space_group_name_H-M   'P 1'
#
loop_
_entity.id
_entity.type
_entity.pdbx_description
1 polymer ?
#
loop_
_entity_poly.entity_id
_entity_poly.type
_entity_poly.pdbx_seq_one_letter_code
_entity_poly.pdbx_strand_id
1 'polypeptide(L)'
;MKSSGNTSKEFGIPVTTIRRRRKRLEKEFLKSHYVLDIEKFGWRRVDFFISITQGKINHVANNLMKLDDITYVGKSLGEHTIDLRVEAILKDNSVLLNLLEQIKAMEGVIDVIWSEIVSVVGRKISIPTSIIDKVG
;
A
#
# COMPACT_ATOMS: atom_id res chain seq x y z
N MET A 1 17.27 -2.69 -21.48
CA MET A 1 16.30 -3.70 -21.03
C MET A 1 16.67 -5.06 -21.56
N LYS A 2 16.81 -6.05 -20.67
CA LYS A 2 17.10 -7.42 -21.08
C LYS A 2 15.86 -8.07 -21.69
N SER A 3 16.02 -8.80 -22.76
CA SER A 3 14.95 -9.62 -23.32
C SER A 3 14.70 -10.84 -22.42
N SER A 4 13.52 -11.44 -22.52
CA SER A 4 13.21 -12.67 -21.77
C SER A 4 14.19 -13.82 -22.13
N GLY A 5 14.64 -13.89 -23.38
CA GLY A 5 15.61 -14.89 -23.82
C GLY A 5 16.97 -14.73 -23.14
N ASN A 6 17.46 -13.48 -23.01
CA ASN A 6 18.73 -13.22 -22.31
C ASN A 6 18.62 -13.55 -20.82
N THR A 7 17.51 -13.21 -20.18
CA THR A 7 17.25 -13.54 -18.78
C THR A 7 17.24 -15.05 -18.57
N SER A 8 16.60 -15.80 -19.48
CA SER A 8 16.57 -17.26 -19.45
C SER A 8 17.96 -17.87 -19.52
N LYS A 9 18.83 -17.40 -20.42
CA LYS A 9 20.22 -17.86 -20.53
C LYS A 9 20.99 -17.59 -19.25
N GLU A 10 20.82 -16.40 -18.67
CA GLU A 10 21.57 -15.95 -17.51
C GLU A 10 21.22 -16.74 -16.25
N PHE A 11 19.94 -17.09 -16.06
CA PHE A 11 19.47 -17.74 -14.84
C PHE A 11 19.05 -19.20 -15.04
N GLY A 12 19.18 -19.74 -16.24
CA GLY A 12 18.77 -21.12 -16.52
C GLY A 12 17.27 -21.37 -16.42
N ILE A 13 16.43 -20.33 -16.47
CA ILE A 13 14.97 -20.42 -16.35
C ILE A 13 14.36 -20.41 -17.77
N PRO A 14 13.38 -21.30 -18.07
CA PRO A 14 12.72 -21.28 -19.37
C PRO A 14 12.04 -19.94 -19.67
N VAL A 15 12.15 -19.47 -20.92
CA VAL A 15 11.56 -18.20 -21.36
C VAL A 15 10.05 -18.14 -21.08
N THR A 16 9.33 -19.25 -21.32
CA THR A 16 7.89 -19.32 -21.07
C THR A 16 7.56 -19.10 -19.58
N THR A 17 8.36 -19.62 -18.67
CA THR A 17 8.19 -19.42 -17.24
C THR A 17 8.40 -17.96 -16.85
N ILE A 18 9.43 -17.31 -17.37
CA ILE A 18 9.71 -15.91 -17.12
C ILE A 18 8.57 -15.02 -17.60
N ARG A 19 8.07 -15.25 -18.81
CA ARG A 19 6.95 -14.50 -19.38
C ARG A 19 5.67 -14.65 -18.57
N ARG A 20 5.38 -15.86 -18.11
CA ARG A 20 4.20 -16.14 -17.29
C ARG A 20 4.26 -15.39 -15.95
N ARG A 21 5.40 -15.40 -15.28
CA ARG A 21 5.58 -14.70 -14.01
C ARG A 21 5.49 -13.20 -14.18
N ARG A 22 6.06 -12.65 -15.26
CA ARG A 22 5.96 -11.23 -15.58
C ARG A 22 4.51 -10.80 -15.78
N LYS A 23 3.74 -11.55 -16.57
CA LYS A 23 2.32 -11.26 -16.79
C LYS A 23 1.52 -11.29 -15.51
N ARG A 24 1.80 -12.24 -14.63
CA ARG A 24 1.11 -12.33 -13.34
C ARG A 24 1.38 -11.11 -12.46
N LEU A 25 2.65 -10.70 -12.37
CA LEU A 25 3.05 -9.52 -11.60
C LEU A 25 2.40 -8.25 -12.14
N GLU A 26 2.42 -8.05 -13.45
CA GLU A 26 1.80 -6.90 -14.08
C GLU A 26 0.29 -6.87 -13.84
N LYS A 27 -0.37 -8.01 -13.93
CA LYS A 27 -1.80 -8.13 -13.70
C LYS A 27 -2.17 -7.75 -12.26
N GLU A 28 -1.44 -8.25 -11.28
CA GLU A 28 -1.65 -7.93 -9.88
C GLU A 28 -1.38 -6.45 -9.60
N PHE A 29 -0.33 -5.90 -10.18
CA PHE A 29 0.00 -4.48 -10.06
C PHE A 29 -1.10 -3.60 -10.66
N LEU A 30 -1.61 -3.93 -11.83
CA LEU A 30 -2.69 -3.21 -12.47
C LEU A 30 -3.99 -3.26 -11.66
N LYS A 31 -4.30 -4.39 -11.04
CA LYS A 31 -5.44 -4.49 -10.13
C LYS A 31 -5.33 -3.50 -8.98
N SER A 32 -4.15 -3.41 -8.36
CA SER A 32 -3.92 -2.47 -7.26
C SER A 32 -4.10 -1.02 -7.71
N HIS A 33 -3.59 -0.68 -8.90
CA HIS A 33 -3.76 0.66 -9.45
C HIS A 33 -5.19 0.99 -9.85
N TYR A 34 -5.94 0.01 -10.30
CA TYR A 34 -7.33 0.22 -10.73
C TYR A 34 -8.20 0.76 -9.59
N VAL A 35 -7.94 0.36 -8.36
CA VAL A 35 -8.67 0.80 -7.18
C VAL A 35 -8.41 2.28 -6.87
N LEU A 36 -7.34 2.88 -7.40
CA LEU A 36 -6.94 4.25 -7.07
C LEU A 36 -7.72 5.34 -7.81
N ASP A 37 -8.58 4.99 -8.76
CA ASP A 37 -9.38 5.95 -9.53
C ASP A 37 -10.63 6.43 -8.78
N ILE A 38 -10.76 6.11 -7.52
CA ILE A 38 -11.91 6.49 -6.70
C ILE A 38 -12.06 8.01 -6.50
N GLU A 39 -10.97 8.77 -6.66
CA GLU A 39 -11.05 10.23 -6.57
C GLU A 39 -12.02 10.81 -7.60
N LYS A 40 -12.24 10.12 -8.72
CA LYS A 40 -13.22 10.52 -9.73
C LYS A 40 -14.65 10.52 -9.19
N PHE A 41 -14.91 9.81 -8.11
CA PHE A 41 -16.22 9.77 -7.47
C PHE A 41 -16.35 10.78 -6.33
N GLY A 42 -15.37 11.66 -6.16
CA GLY A 42 -15.35 12.65 -5.09
C GLY A 42 -14.94 12.12 -3.72
N TRP A 43 -14.48 10.88 -3.67
CA TRP A 43 -13.95 10.30 -2.43
C TRP A 43 -12.51 10.73 -2.24
N ARG A 44 -12.02 10.66 -0.99
CA ARG A 44 -10.73 11.16 -0.59
C ARG A 44 -9.84 10.05 -0.09
N ARG A 45 -8.56 10.15 -0.43
CA ARG A 45 -7.52 9.27 0.12
C ARG A 45 -6.79 9.98 1.22
N VAL A 46 -6.71 9.32 2.36
CA VAL A 46 -6.00 9.85 3.52
C VAL A 46 -5.01 8.80 4.01
N ASP A 47 -3.80 9.25 4.29
CA ASP A 47 -2.76 8.43 4.88
C ASP A 47 -2.65 8.75 6.36
N PHE A 48 -2.61 7.71 7.20
CA PHE A 48 -2.37 7.85 8.63
C PHE A 48 -1.01 7.27 8.97
N PHE A 49 -0.30 7.95 9.84
CA PHE A 49 0.99 7.53 10.36
C PHE A 49 0.84 7.38 11.87
N ILE A 50 0.95 6.16 12.36
CA ILE A 50 0.55 5.84 13.72
C ILE A 50 1.75 5.38 14.54
N SER A 51 1.95 6.01 15.70
CA SER A 51 2.95 5.60 16.68
C SER A 51 2.26 4.75 17.75
N ILE A 52 2.87 3.62 18.10
CA ILE A 52 2.22 2.59 18.91
C ILE A 52 3.14 2.14 20.03
N THR A 53 2.56 1.83 21.19
CA THR A 53 3.28 1.25 22.31
C THR A 53 3.91 -0.08 21.93
N GLN A 54 5.15 -0.30 22.36
CA GLN A 54 5.87 -1.54 22.12
C GLN A 54 5.03 -2.76 22.52
N GLY A 55 4.97 -3.73 21.61
CA GLY A 55 4.22 -4.97 21.84
C GLY A 55 2.74 -4.90 21.41
N LYS A 56 2.24 -3.72 21.02
CA LYS A 56 0.83 -3.56 20.60
C LYS A 56 0.64 -3.38 19.10
N ILE A 57 1.70 -3.41 18.30
CA ILE A 57 1.63 -3.13 16.87
C ILE A 57 0.68 -4.09 16.15
N ASN A 58 0.81 -5.40 16.37
CA ASN A 58 -0.05 -6.38 15.73
C ASN A 58 -1.51 -6.24 16.15
N HIS A 59 -1.74 -5.94 17.43
CA HIS A 59 -3.09 -5.72 17.95
C HIS A 59 -3.78 -4.56 17.25
N VAL A 60 -3.09 -3.42 17.16
CA VAL A 60 -3.62 -2.23 16.48
C VAL A 60 -3.81 -2.50 14.98
N ALA A 61 -2.84 -3.11 14.33
CA ALA A 61 -2.92 -3.43 12.91
C ALA A 61 -4.15 -4.30 12.59
N ASN A 62 -4.39 -5.34 13.39
CA ASN A 62 -5.53 -6.24 13.21
C ASN A 62 -6.86 -5.50 13.42
N ASN A 63 -6.93 -4.61 14.40
CA ASN A 63 -8.13 -3.82 14.65
C ASN A 63 -8.41 -2.83 13.50
N LEU A 64 -7.36 -2.22 12.95
CA LEU A 64 -7.51 -1.32 11.80
C LEU A 64 -8.08 -2.06 10.59
N MET A 65 -7.61 -3.26 10.32
CA MET A 65 -8.08 -4.05 9.18
C MET A 65 -9.56 -4.43 9.26
N LYS A 66 -10.17 -4.33 10.43
CA LYS A 66 -11.61 -4.57 10.61
C LYS A 66 -12.48 -3.38 10.21
N LEU A 67 -11.89 -2.21 10.01
CA LEU A 67 -12.61 -1.00 9.65
C LEU A 67 -12.79 -0.92 8.13
N ASP A 68 -14.02 -0.67 7.68
CA ASP A 68 -14.37 -0.71 6.27
C ASP A 68 -13.64 0.34 5.44
N ASP A 69 -13.35 1.50 6.02
CA ASP A 69 -12.70 2.59 5.30
C ASP A 69 -11.20 2.38 5.11
N ILE A 70 -10.60 1.45 5.82
CA ILE A 70 -9.17 1.15 5.73
C ILE A 70 -8.91 0.23 4.56
N THR A 71 -8.00 0.63 3.68
CA THR A 71 -7.65 -0.13 2.47
C THR A 71 -6.25 -0.73 2.51
N TYR A 72 -5.40 -0.24 3.42
CA TYR A 72 -4.02 -0.70 3.51
C TYR A 72 -3.49 -0.45 4.92
N VAL A 73 -2.78 -1.44 5.46
CA VAL A 73 -2.04 -1.31 6.72
C VAL A 73 -0.66 -1.93 6.52
N GLY A 74 0.38 -1.12 6.66
CA GLY A 74 1.76 -1.56 6.54
C GLY A 74 2.56 -1.25 7.79
N LYS A 75 3.42 -2.18 8.22
CA LYS A 75 4.39 -1.92 9.28
C LYS A 75 5.52 -1.07 8.70
N SER A 76 5.92 -0.05 9.44
CA SER A 76 6.97 0.89 9.03
C SER A 76 8.17 0.78 9.94
N LEU A 77 9.34 0.96 9.36
CA LEU A 77 10.61 1.00 10.08
C LEU A 77 11.42 2.15 9.53
N GLY A 78 11.99 2.99 10.41
CA GLY A 78 12.77 4.13 9.98
C GLY A 78 13.19 5.01 11.16
N GLU A 79 13.70 6.21 10.84
CA GLU A 79 14.21 7.15 11.85
C GLU A 79 13.10 7.81 12.67
N HIS A 80 11.90 7.86 12.15
CA HIS A 80 10.74 8.44 12.84
C HIS A 80 9.99 7.37 13.64
N THR A 81 9.30 7.81 14.69
CA THR A 81 8.54 6.92 15.57
C THR A 81 7.19 6.50 14.96
N ILE A 82 7.17 6.19 13.69
CA ILE A 82 5.98 5.71 12.99
C ILE A 82 6.06 4.20 12.88
N ASP A 83 5.11 3.53 13.49
CA ASP A 83 5.05 2.07 13.52
C ASP A 83 4.15 1.47 12.45
N LEU A 84 3.06 2.18 12.10
CA LEU A 84 2.15 1.78 11.05
C LEU A 84 1.88 2.92 10.08
N ARG A 85 1.84 2.57 8.79
CA ARG A 85 1.32 3.44 7.73
C ARG A 85 0.02 2.85 7.25
N VAL A 86 -1.02 3.68 7.22
CA VAL A 86 -2.37 3.23 6.93
C VAL A 86 -2.96 4.10 5.85
N GLU A 87 -3.60 3.48 4.87
CA GLU A 87 -4.34 4.20 3.84
C GLU A 87 -5.84 3.97 4.04
N ALA A 88 -6.60 5.03 3.90
CA ALA A 88 -8.04 5.00 4.00
C ALA A 88 -8.67 5.73 2.82
N ILE A 89 -9.87 5.30 2.47
CA ILE A 89 -10.69 5.95 1.44
C ILE A 89 -11.94 6.47 2.13
N LEU A 90 -12.13 7.78 2.09
CA LEU A 90 -13.14 8.46 2.88
C LEU A 90 -14.14 9.20 2.02
N LYS A 91 -15.37 9.15 2.42
CA LYS A 91 -16.48 9.78 1.73
C LYS A 91 -16.53 11.30 1.94
N ASP A 92 -16.28 11.73 3.18
CA ASP A 92 -16.33 13.14 3.58
C ASP A 92 -15.55 13.41 4.88
N ASN A 93 -15.59 14.66 5.33
CA ASN A 93 -14.88 15.09 6.53
C ASN A 93 -15.41 14.47 7.82
N SER A 94 -16.70 14.19 7.90
CA SER A 94 -17.27 13.60 9.12
C SER A 94 -16.78 12.18 9.30
N VAL A 95 -16.60 11.43 8.21
CA VAL A 95 -16.01 10.09 8.25
C VAL A 95 -14.55 10.17 8.68
N LEU A 96 -13.79 11.16 8.21
CA LEU A 96 -12.40 11.37 8.62
C LEU A 96 -12.29 11.60 10.12
N LEU A 97 -13.08 12.51 10.66
CA LEU A 97 -13.06 12.82 12.10
C LEU A 97 -13.44 11.61 12.95
N ASN A 98 -14.45 10.88 12.54
CA ASN A 98 -14.88 9.67 13.23
C ASN A 98 -13.78 8.60 13.21
N LEU A 99 -13.13 8.39 12.07
CA LEU A 99 -12.04 7.43 11.94
C LEU A 99 -10.84 7.83 12.82
N LEU A 100 -10.48 9.10 12.82
CA LEU A 100 -9.42 9.61 13.69
C LEU A 100 -9.71 9.33 15.16
N GLU A 101 -10.93 9.58 15.61
CA GLU A 101 -11.33 9.31 16.99
C GLU A 101 -11.26 7.81 17.31
N GLN A 102 -11.71 6.96 16.39
CA GLN A 102 -11.62 5.52 16.56
C GLN A 102 -10.18 5.04 16.69
N ILE A 103 -9.29 5.56 15.84
CA ILE A 103 -7.88 5.17 15.88
C ILE A 103 -7.24 5.63 17.18
N LYS A 104 -7.47 6.88 17.58
CA LYS A 104 -6.92 7.43 18.82
C LYS A 104 -7.40 6.70 20.07
N ALA A 105 -8.60 6.13 20.03
CA ALA A 105 -9.17 5.38 21.13
C ALA A 105 -8.67 3.93 21.22
N MET A 106 -7.97 3.43 20.21
CA MET A 106 -7.43 2.06 20.23
C MET A 106 -6.34 1.92 21.29
N GLU A 107 -6.40 0.81 22.03
CA GLU A 107 -5.37 0.50 23.03
C GLU A 107 -4.00 0.34 22.34
N GLY A 108 -3.02 1.07 22.85
CA GLY A 108 -1.64 1.03 22.34
C GLY A 108 -1.29 2.15 21.39
N VAL A 109 -2.25 2.90 20.87
CA VAL A 109 -1.98 4.07 20.02
C VAL A 109 -1.47 5.22 20.87
N ILE A 110 -0.28 5.72 20.55
CA ILE A 110 0.34 6.87 21.22
C ILE A 110 -0.01 8.15 20.49
N ASP A 111 0.15 8.17 19.17
CA ASP A 111 -0.06 9.35 18.37
C ASP A 111 -0.48 8.98 16.95
N VAL A 112 -1.23 9.87 16.31
CA VAL A 112 -1.69 9.71 14.93
C VAL A 112 -1.45 11.02 14.18
N ILE A 113 -0.72 10.94 13.09
CA ILE A 113 -0.55 12.03 12.13
C ILE A 113 -1.24 11.59 10.84
N TRP A 114 -1.85 12.53 10.14
CA TRP A 114 -2.51 12.19 8.89
C TRP A 114 -2.25 13.23 7.81
N SER A 115 -2.34 12.81 6.55
CA SER A 115 -2.25 13.68 5.40
C SER A 115 -3.24 13.23 4.33
N GLU A 116 -3.79 14.19 3.61
CA GLU A 116 -4.69 13.92 2.50
C GLU A 116 -3.96 14.09 1.17
N ILE A 117 -4.21 13.16 0.24
CA ILE A 117 -3.72 13.30 -1.12
C ILE A 117 -4.74 14.14 -1.88
N VAL A 118 -4.41 15.40 -2.12
CA VAL A 118 -5.31 16.35 -2.77
C VAL A 118 -5.23 16.30 -4.29
N SER A 119 -4.12 15.79 -4.82
CA SER A 119 -3.91 15.71 -6.28
C SER A 119 -2.86 14.67 -6.58
N VAL A 120 -3.11 13.83 -7.55
CA VAL A 120 -2.12 12.87 -8.05
C VAL A 120 -1.40 13.51 -9.23
N VAL A 121 -0.10 13.76 -9.07
CA VAL A 121 0.73 14.37 -10.12
C VAL A 121 1.07 13.35 -11.21
N GLY A 122 1.28 12.12 -10.83
CA GLY A 122 1.62 11.07 -11.79
C GLY A 122 1.65 9.70 -11.13
N ARG A 123 1.48 8.70 -11.96
CA ARG A 123 1.50 7.31 -11.52
C ARG A 123 2.09 6.47 -12.64
N LYS A 124 3.09 5.66 -12.30
CA LYS A 124 3.67 4.71 -13.24
C LYS A 124 3.01 3.35 -13.05
N ILE A 125 2.50 2.81 -14.14
CA ILE A 125 1.78 1.54 -14.13
C ILE A 125 2.74 0.35 -14.31
N SER A 126 3.91 0.59 -14.90
CA SER A 126 4.88 -0.47 -15.17
C SER A 126 5.74 -0.79 -13.95
N ILE A 127 5.93 -2.08 -13.69
CA ILE A 127 6.86 -2.54 -12.66
C ILE A 127 8.30 -2.35 -13.18
N PRO A 128 9.24 -1.86 -12.36
CA PRO A 128 10.63 -1.72 -12.79
C PRO A 128 11.18 -3.02 -13.34
N THR A 129 11.85 -2.94 -14.51
CA THR A 129 12.38 -4.11 -15.21
C THR A 129 13.35 -4.92 -14.35
N SER A 130 14.17 -4.23 -13.55
CA SER A 130 15.12 -4.89 -12.65
C SER A 130 14.44 -5.79 -11.62
N ILE A 131 13.25 -5.45 -11.18
CA ILE A 131 12.47 -6.26 -10.24
C ILE A 131 11.85 -7.45 -10.97
N ILE A 132 11.25 -7.24 -12.13
CA ILE A 132 10.63 -8.31 -12.92
C ILE A 132 11.65 -9.39 -13.28
N ASP A 133 12.84 -8.99 -13.74
CA ASP A 133 13.88 -9.91 -14.17
C ASP A 133 14.44 -10.73 -13.00
N LYS A 134 14.45 -10.19 -11.78
CA LYS A 134 14.89 -10.90 -10.57
C LYS A 134 13.86 -11.87 -10.02
N VAL A 135 12.59 -11.60 -10.23
CA VAL A 135 11.50 -12.43 -9.72
C VAL A 135 11.25 -13.64 -10.63
N GLY A 136 11.71 -13.56 -11.85
CA GLY A 136 11.64 -14.68 -12.81
C GLY A 136 12.33 -15.92 -12.31
#